data_4cc512ed3c0f19661d082a6f4dc511a9
#
_entry.id   4cc512ed3c0f19661d082a6f4dc511a9
#
_cell.length_a   1.000
_cell.length_b   1.000
_cell.length_c   1.000
_cell.angle_alpha   90.00
_cell.angle_beta   90.00
_cell.angle_gamma   90.00
#
_symmetry.space_group_name_H-M   'P 1'
#
loop_
_entity.id
_entity.type
_entity.pdbx_description
1 polymer ?
#
loop_
_entity_poly.entity_id
_entity_poly.type
_entity_poly.pdbx_seq_one_letter_code
_entity_poly.pdbx_strand_id
1 'polypeptide(L)'
;METTHRVVIGDSRDLALTEDSVDLVVTSPPYPMIEMWDDAFGSMNPAASEALADGDGDRAFEAMHAVLDDVWAELQRVLCPGGIACVNVGDATRTVDGRFRVYPNHARVLSAFESLGFDPLPDILWRKPANSAAKFMGSGMVPPSAYVTLEHEYVLVFRNGERRAFEPGATGRYEAAYFWEERNRWFSDVWTDVRGETQSLEGSEARDRSAAFPFAVPYRLINMYSVYGDTVLDPFWGTGTTSLAAMVAGRNSVGVERDPAVVETFEARAERVPDLSRSVVEGRLADHRAFVRETRDRGGSLDYEAEHYDFPVRTKQERGIRLYEAASVERADAGYRVTHRPVEEGRGS
;
A
#
# COMPACT_ATOMS: atom_id res chain seq x y z
N MET A 1 -22.36 -8.12 2.20
CA MET A 1 -21.65 -7.29 1.19
C MET A 1 -20.81 -8.22 0.31
N GLU A 2 -20.70 -7.92 -0.97
CA GLU A 2 -19.81 -8.66 -1.87
C GLU A 2 -18.78 -7.71 -2.47
N THR A 3 -17.55 -8.21 -2.70
CA THR A 3 -16.49 -7.50 -3.41
C THR A 3 -15.91 -8.35 -4.52
N THR A 4 -15.37 -7.71 -5.55
CA THR A 4 -14.77 -8.35 -6.72
C THR A 4 -13.30 -7.96 -6.85
N HIS A 5 -12.47 -8.94 -7.22
CA HIS A 5 -11.02 -8.77 -7.28
C HIS A 5 -10.51 -9.33 -8.61
N ARG A 6 -10.05 -8.42 -9.46
CA ARG A 6 -9.57 -8.76 -10.80
C ARG A 6 -8.04 -8.71 -10.84
N VAL A 7 -7.47 -9.64 -11.58
CA VAL A 7 -6.04 -9.59 -11.93
C VAL A 7 -5.94 -9.60 -13.45
N VAL A 8 -5.29 -8.59 -13.99
CA VAL A 8 -5.09 -8.39 -15.42
C VAL A 8 -3.63 -8.66 -15.75
N ILE A 9 -3.37 -9.59 -16.64
CA ILE A 9 -2.03 -9.78 -17.21
C ILE A 9 -1.85 -8.72 -18.30
N GLY A 10 -0.92 -7.76 -18.07
CA GLY A 10 -0.76 -6.63 -18.97
C GLY A 10 0.33 -5.66 -18.58
N ASP A 11 0.41 -4.57 -19.33
CA ASP A 11 1.34 -3.47 -19.09
C ASP A 11 0.59 -2.28 -18.50
N SER A 12 1.04 -1.78 -17.38
CA SER A 12 0.37 -0.70 -16.63
C SER A 12 0.51 0.68 -17.29
N ARG A 13 1.29 0.78 -18.36
CA ARG A 13 1.36 1.97 -19.21
C ARG A 13 0.15 2.10 -20.17
N ASP A 14 -0.70 1.07 -20.22
CA ASP A 14 -1.94 1.03 -21.01
C ASP A 14 -2.98 0.23 -20.22
N LEU A 15 -3.64 0.89 -19.26
CA LEU A 15 -4.60 0.27 -18.37
C LEU A 15 -5.95 0.08 -19.09
N ALA A 16 -6.39 -1.17 -19.22
CA ALA A 16 -7.72 -1.52 -19.75
C ALA A 16 -8.83 -1.20 -18.72
N LEU A 17 -8.83 0.02 -18.20
CA LEU A 17 -9.80 0.56 -17.25
C LEU A 17 -10.43 1.83 -17.81
N THR A 18 -11.68 2.07 -17.46
CA THR A 18 -12.37 3.31 -17.82
C THR A 18 -11.82 4.50 -17.00
N GLU A 19 -11.94 5.69 -17.55
CA GLU A 19 -11.66 6.92 -16.80
C GLU A 19 -12.50 6.98 -15.52
N ASP A 20 -11.98 7.60 -14.46
CA ASP A 20 -12.68 7.86 -13.20
C ASP A 20 -13.33 6.60 -12.57
N SER A 21 -12.68 5.43 -12.70
CA SER A 21 -13.22 4.13 -12.23
C SER A 21 -12.53 3.56 -10.99
N VAL A 22 -11.50 4.23 -10.49
CA VAL A 22 -10.69 3.83 -9.34
C VAL A 22 -10.80 4.87 -8.25
N ASP A 23 -11.03 4.45 -7.01
CA ASP A 23 -11.14 5.34 -5.86
C ASP A 23 -9.81 5.53 -5.12
N LEU A 24 -8.96 4.50 -5.14
CA LEU A 24 -7.69 4.48 -4.42
C LEU A 24 -6.64 3.69 -5.20
N VAL A 25 -5.44 4.22 -5.28
CA VAL A 25 -4.25 3.49 -5.72
C VAL A 25 -3.38 3.21 -4.51
N VAL A 26 -2.95 1.95 -4.34
CA VAL A 26 -1.94 1.56 -3.34
C VAL A 26 -0.94 0.66 -4.04
N THR A 27 0.29 1.13 -4.19
CA THR A 27 1.29 0.45 -5.01
C THR A 27 2.72 0.66 -4.54
N SER A 28 3.61 -0.22 -4.99
CA SER A 28 5.06 -0.10 -4.88
C SER A 28 5.68 -0.46 -6.24
N PRO A 29 6.14 0.53 -7.04
CA PRO A 29 6.73 0.28 -8.34
C PRO A 29 8.10 -0.40 -8.23
N PRO A 30 8.65 -0.94 -9.31
CA PRO A 30 10.07 -1.23 -9.38
C PRO A 30 10.87 0.05 -9.16
N TYR A 31 11.89 0.01 -8.26
CA TYR A 31 12.64 1.22 -7.90
C TYR A 31 13.78 1.45 -8.90
N PRO A 32 13.78 2.58 -9.65
CA PRO A 32 14.89 2.95 -10.52
C PRO A 32 16.24 2.92 -9.79
N MET A 33 17.27 2.50 -10.50
CA MET A 33 18.66 2.36 -10.02
C MET A 33 18.89 1.27 -8.96
N ILE A 34 17.90 0.45 -8.63
CA ILE A 34 18.12 -0.83 -7.93
C ILE A 34 18.42 -1.90 -8.97
N GLU A 35 19.61 -2.50 -8.90
CA GLU A 35 20.18 -3.38 -9.94
C GLU A 35 19.26 -4.52 -10.39
N MET A 36 18.47 -5.08 -9.48
CA MET A 36 17.54 -6.15 -9.80
C MET A 36 16.47 -5.77 -10.84
N TRP A 37 16.27 -4.48 -11.09
CA TRP A 37 15.28 -3.96 -12.05
C TRP A 37 15.89 -3.49 -13.37
N ASP A 38 17.21 -3.53 -13.53
CA ASP A 38 17.91 -3.03 -14.73
C ASP A 38 17.40 -3.66 -16.02
N ASP A 39 17.28 -5.00 -16.05
CA ASP A 39 16.79 -5.74 -17.20
C ASP A 39 15.33 -5.40 -17.52
N ALA A 40 14.50 -5.23 -16.49
CA ALA A 40 13.11 -4.87 -16.66
C ALA A 40 12.98 -3.47 -17.28
N PHE A 41 13.66 -2.47 -16.73
CA PHE A 41 13.67 -1.12 -17.29
C PHE A 41 14.31 -1.06 -18.68
N GLY A 42 15.43 -1.75 -18.88
CA GLY A 42 16.12 -1.81 -20.17
C GLY A 42 15.26 -2.44 -21.28
N SER A 43 14.45 -3.43 -20.96
CA SER A 43 13.52 -4.04 -21.91
C SER A 43 12.38 -3.08 -22.32
N MET A 44 11.96 -2.17 -21.43
CA MET A 44 10.90 -1.19 -21.67
C MET A 44 11.42 0.11 -22.28
N ASN A 45 12.64 0.52 -21.94
CA ASN A 45 13.34 1.68 -22.45
C ASN A 45 14.84 1.38 -22.65
N PRO A 46 15.28 1.04 -23.86
CA PRO A 46 16.69 0.72 -24.13
C PRO A 46 17.69 1.81 -23.72
N ALA A 47 17.25 3.09 -23.71
CA ALA A 47 18.11 4.21 -23.28
C ALA A 47 18.59 4.07 -21.82
N ALA A 48 17.87 3.33 -20.97
CA ALA A 48 18.30 3.04 -19.61
C ALA A 48 19.54 2.14 -19.58
N SER A 49 19.53 1.04 -20.37
CA SER A 49 20.67 0.13 -20.49
C SER A 49 21.88 0.80 -21.17
N GLU A 50 21.66 1.58 -22.24
CA GLU A 50 22.71 2.34 -22.92
C GLU A 50 23.39 3.32 -21.96
N ALA A 51 22.61 4.08 -21.20
CA ALA A 51 23.14 5.03 -20.23
C ALA A 51 23.96 4.36 -19.11
N LEU A 52 23.52 3.21 -18.62
CA LEU A 52 24.28 2.42 -17.64
C LEU A 52 25.60 1.91 -18.23
N ALA A 53 25.60 1.44 -19.49
CA ALA A 53 26.79 0.98 -20.19
C ALA A 53 27.78 2.12 -20.43
N ASP A 54 27.30 3.32 -20.70
CA ASP A 54 28.10 4.55 -20.88
C ASP A 54 28.62 5.13 -19.55
N GLY A 55 28.20 4.57 -18.39
CA GLY A 55 28.56 5.11 -17.07
C GLY A 55 27.79 6.38 -16.69
N ASP A 56 26.69 6.71 -17.38
CA ASP A 56 25.87 7.89 -17.14
C ASP A 56 24.66 7.55 -16.25
N GLY A 57 24.88 7.58 -14.93
CA GLY A 57 23.83 7.26 -13.96
C GLY A 57 22.68 8.25 -13.92
N ASP A 58 22.89 9.53 -14.28
CA ASP A 58 21.82 10.53 -14.32
C ASP A 58 20.87 10.27 -15.50
N ARG A 59 21.42 9.99 -16.67
CA ARG A 59 20.63 9.63 -17.85
C ARG A 59 19.90 8.30 -17.65
N ALA A 60 20.53 7.32 -17.01
CA ALA A 60 19.90 6.04 -16.69
C ALA A 60 18.70 6.24 -15.73
N PHE A 61 18.86 7.05 -14.68
CA PHE A 61 17.82 7.37 -13.73
C PHE A 61 16.59 7.98 -14.40
N GLU A 62 16.78 9.01 -15.24
CA GLU A 62 15.69 9.65 -15.98
C GLU A 62 15.04 8.70 -17.00
N ALA A 63 15.82 7.88 -17.70
CA ALA A 63 15.29 6.91 -18.65
C ALA A 63 14.42 5.81 -17.98
N MET A 64 14.77 5.38 -16.75
CA MET A 64 13.97 4.45 -15.96
C MET A 64 12.69 5.12 -15.46
N HIS A 65 12.79 6.35 -14.97
CA HIS A 65 11.62 7.12 -14.54
C HIS A 65 10.65 7.45 -15.66
N ALA A 66 11.13 7.65 -16.89
CA ALA A 66 10.26 7.88 -18.05
C ALA A 66 9.29 6.70 -18.29
N VAL A 67 9.71 5.46 -17.98
CA VAL A 67 8.81 4.29 -18.03
C VAL A 67 7.71 4.39 -16.97
N LEU A 68 8.04 4.88 -15.78
CA LEU A 68 7.08 5.05 -14.69
C LEU A 68 6.14 6.24 -14.95
N ASP A 69 6.62 7.30 -15.61
CA ASP A 69 5.82 8.47 -15.95
C ASP A 69 4.61 8.10 -16.83
N ASP A 70 4.77 7.14 -17.76
CA ASP A 70 3.66 6.60 -18.55
C ASP A 70 2.59 5.93 -17.66
N VAL A 71 3.02 5.23 -16.60
CA VAL A 71 2.10 4.61 -15.63
C VAL A 71 1.39 5.69 -14.81
N TRP A 72 2.12 6.72 -14.36
CA TRP A 72 1.53 7.81 -13.59
C TRP A 72 0.47 8.58 -14.38
N ALA A 73 0.68 8.74 -15.69
CA ALA A 73 -0.32 9.33 -16.59
C ALA A 73 -1.61 8.48 -16.67
N GLU A 74 -1.47 7.16 -16.74
CA GLU A 74 -2.62 6.24 -16.70
C GLU A 74 -3.35 6.30 -15.34
N LEU A 75 -2.60 6.41 -14.23
CA LEU A 75 -3.22 6.59 -12.91
C LEU A 75 -4.04 7.88 -12.83
N GLN A 76 -3.53 8.98 -13.41
CA GLN A 76 -4.27 10.24 -13.47
C GLN A 76 -5.58 10.11 -14.23
N ARG A 77 -5.60 9.32 -15.32
CA ARG A 77 -6.79 9.07 -16.13
C ARG A 77 -7.84 8.22 -15.42
N VAL A 78 -7.41 7.15 -14.73
CA VAL A 78 -8.35 6.16 -14.14
C VAL A 78 -8.81 6.50 -12.73
N LEU A 79 -8.07 7.34 -12.01
CA LEU A 79 -8.40 7.72 -10.63
C LEU A 79 -9.50 8.79 -10.64
N CYS A 80 -10.61 8.51 -9.97
CA CYS A 80 -11.74 9.44 -9.90
C CYS A 80 -11.36 10.77 -9.22
N PRO A 81 -12.10 11.86 -9.49
CA PRO A 81 -11.89 13.13 -8.79
C PRO A 81 -12.01 12.96 -7.26
N GLY A 82 -10.99 13.41 -6.54
CA GLY A 82 -10.86 13.23 -5.09
C GLY A 82 -10.32 11.87 -4.66
N GLY A 83 -10.03 10.98 -5.61
CA GLY A 83 -9.33 9.71 -5.36
C GLY A 83 -7.90 9.93 -4.88
N ILE A 84 -7.37 8.96 -4.16
CA ILE A 84 -6.04 9.04 -3.52
C ILE A 84 -5.10 8.04 -4.20
N ALA A 85 -3.84 8.45 -4.41
CA ALA A 85 -2.76 7.56 -4.79
C ALA A 85 -1.73 7.49 -3.67
N CYS A 86 -1.44 6.27 -3.18
CA CYS A 86 -0.41 5.97 -2.20
C CYS A 86 0.70 5.18 -2.90
N VAL A 87 1.87 5.78 -3.05
CA VAL A 87 3.02 5.18 -3.73
C VAL A 87 4.12 4.92 -2.72
N ASN A 88 4.36 3.65 -2.40
CA ASN A 88 5.50 3.27 -1.57
C ASN A 88 6.77 3.20 -2.43
N VAL A 89 7.78 3.98 -2.10
CA VAL A 89 9.02 4.06 -2.85
C VAL A 89 10.24 4.26 -1.95
N GLY A 90 11.31 3.53 -2.25
CA GLY A 90 12.63 3.71 -1.62
C GLY A 90 13.63 4.40 -2.54
N ASP A 91 14.51 5.20 -1.96
CA ASP A 91 15.66 5.75 -2.69
C ASP A 91 16.71 4.67 -2.93
N ALA A 92 17.39 4.76 -4.05
CA ALA A 92 18.48 3.86 -4.39
C ALA A 92 19.84 4.49 -4.07
N THR A 93 20.77 3.65 -3.60
CA THR A 93 22.20 4.01 -3.54
C THR A 93 22.95 3.13 -4.54
N ARG A 94 23.69 3.73 -5.44
CA ARG A 94 24.43 3.00 -6.48
C ARG A 94 25.73 3.69 -6.82
N THR A 95 26.74 2.87 -7.18
CA THR A 95 27.96 3.35 -7.80
C THR A 95 27.89 3.14 -9.31
N VAL A 96 27.95 4.20 -10.08
CA VAL A 96 28.01 4.16 -11.53
C VAL A 96 29.30 4.90 -11.94
N ASP A 97 30.13 4.24 -12.76
CA ASP A 97 31.44 4.75 -13.20
C ASP A 97 32.31 5.30 -12.04
N GLY A 98 32.40 4.54 -10.95
CA GLY A 98 33.17 4.90 -9.75
C GLY A 98 32.57 6.00 -8.88
N ARG A 99 31.48 6.64 -9.29
CA ARG A 99 30.78 7.67 -8.52
C ARG A 99 29.63 7.08 -7.71
N PHE A 100 29.80 6.98 -6.38
CA PHE A 100 28.74 6.61 -5.45
C PHE A 100 27.80 7.78 -5.19
N ARG A 101 26.47 7.54 -5.26
CA ARG A 101 25.46 8.55 -4.90
C ARG A 101 24.12 7.93 -4.53
N VAL A 102 23.26 8.75 -3.93
CA VAL A 102 21.83 8.47 -3.77
C VAL A 102 21.10 8.93 -5.04
N TYR A 103 20.16 8.10 -5.49
CA TYR A 103 19.19 8.41 -6.54
C TYR A 103 17.83 8.59 -5.84
N PRO A 104 17.33 9.84 -5.75
CA PRO A 104 16.17 10.17 -4.92
C PRO A 104 14.86 9.86 -5.65
N ASN A 105 14.48 8.59 -5.70
CA ASN A 105 13.26 8.12 -6.34
C ASN A 105 12.02 8.84 -5.80
N HIS A 106 11.92 9.05 -4.47
CA HIS A 106 10.79 9.74 -3.86
C HIS A 106 10.59 11.15 -4.43
N ALA A 107 11.66 11.92 -4.56
CA ALA A 107 11.58 13.29 -5.05
C ALA A 107 11.20 13.33 -6.55
N ARG A 108 11.69 12.38 -7.35
CA ARG A 108 11.38 12.30 -8.78
C ARG A 108 9.93 11.87 -9.01
N VAL A 109 9.41 10.92 -8.22
CA VAL A 109 7.99 10.53 -8.26
C VAL A 109 7.10 11.68 -7.82
N LEU A 110 7.44 12.38 -6.72
CA LEU A 110 6.70 13.56 -6.26
C LEU A 110 6.56 14.58 -7.40
N SER A 111 7.67 14.93 -8.05
CA SER A 111 7.67 15.89 -9.15
C SER A 111 6.83 15.44 -10.35
N ALA A 112 6.81 14.13 -10.67
CA ALA A 112 5.99 13.59 -11.74
C ALA A 112 4.50 13.74 -11.44
N PHE A 113 4.06 13.39 -10.23
CA PHE A 113 2.65 13.54 -9.83
C PHE A 113 2.20 14.99 -9.79
N GLU A 114 3.03 15.92 -9.28
CA GLU A 114 2.73 17.36 -9.33
C GLU A 114 2.57 17.86 -10.77
N SER A 115 3.42 17.39 -11.69
CA SER A 115 3.35 17.75 -13.11
C SER A 115 2.06 17.26 -13.79
N LEU A 116 1.46 16.20 -13.29
CA LEU A 116 0.18 15.65 -13.74
C LEU A 116 -1.03 16.34 -13.06
N GLY A 117 -0.80 17.29 -12.15
CA GLY A 117 -1.86 18.05 -11.48
C GLY A 117 -2.42 17.41 -10.22
N PHE A 118 -1.73 16.43 -9.64
CA PHE A 118 -2.08 15.92 -8.32
C PHE A 118 -1.66 16.88 -7.20
N ASP A 119 -2.46 16.93 -6.14
CA ASP A 119 -2.10 17.61 -4.90
C ASP A 119 -1.30 16.66 -3.99
N PRO A 120 -0.03 16.95 -3.62
CA PRO A 120 0.66 16.17 -2.62
C PRO A 120 0.03 16.39 -1.24
N LEU A 121 -0.17 15.32 -0.49
CA LEU A 121 -0.60 15.31 0.91
C LEU A 121 0.60 14.94 1.79
N PRO A 122 0.50 15.09 3.13
CA PRO A 122 1.57 14.63 4.02
C PRO A 122 1.90 13.16 3.77
N ASP A 123 3.15 12.88 3.50
CA ASP A 123 3.71 11.54 3.27
C ASP A 123 4.01 10.81 4.59
N ILE A 124 4.33 9.53 4.49
CA ILE A 124 4.67 8.69 5.63
C ILE A 124 6.07 8.11 5.42
N LEU A 125 6.94 8.31 6.39
CA LEU A 125 8.22 7.61 6.49
C LEU A 125 8.00 6.25 7.13
N TRP A 126 8.06 5.19 6.32
CA TRP A 126 8.00 3.84 6.86
C TRP A 126 9.40 3.36 7.18
N ARG A 127 9.73 3.28 8.48
CA ARG A 127 11.02 2.76 8.92
C ARG A 127 11.07 1.25 8.77
N LYS A 128 11.96 0.79 7.88
CA LYS A 128 12.32 -0.62 7.73
C LYS A 128 13.56 -0.89 8.59
N PRO A 129 13.48 -1.72 9.62
CA PRO A 129 14.69 -2.15 10.31
C PRO A 129 15.60 -2.82 9.28
N ALA A 130 16.79 -2.29 9.05
CA ALA A 130 17.76 -2.91 8.18
C ALA A 130 18.06 -4.32 8.71
N ASN A 131 17.93 -5.35 7.87
CA ASN A 131 18.22 -6.74 8.25
C ASN A 131 19.68 -6.98 8.62
N SER A 132 20.53 -5.94 8.50
CA SER A 132 21.92 -5.95 8.89
C SER A 132 22.36 -4.55 9.29
N ALA A 133 22.44 -4.30 10.58
CA ALA A 133 23.14 -3.14 11.15
C ALA A 133 24.65 -3.10 10.75
N ALA A 134 25.13 -4.12 10.04
CA ALA A 134 26.52 -4.28 9.62
C ALA A 134 26.79 -3.89 8.16
N LYS A 135 25.82 -3.35 7.42
CA LYS A 135 26.10 -2.78 6.10
C LYS A 135 26.72 -1.39 6.27
N PHE A 136 28.05 -1.38 6.40
CA PHE A 136 28.79 -0.14 6.29
C PHE A 136 28.76 0.38 4.86
N MET A 137 28.43 1.66 4.69
CA MET A 137 28.46 2.32 3.39
C MET A 137 29.68 3.26 3.32
N GLY A 138 30.33 3.27 2.18
CA GLY A 138 31.57 4.04 1.98
C GLY A 138 32.75 3.47 2.78
N SER A 139 33.51 4.33 3.48
CA SER A 139 34.69 3.94 4.27
C SER A 139 34.34 3.29 5.61
N GLY A 140 33.07 3.01 5.87
CA GLY A 140 32.61 2.39 7.11
C GLY A 140 32.75 3.31 8.31
N MET A 141 33.81 3.13 9.13
CA MET A 141 33.99 3.89 10.39
C MET A 141 34.98 5.06 10.26
N VAL A 142 35.56 5.27 9.08
CA VAL A 142 36.60 6.29 8.90
C VAL A 142 36.03 7.52 8.17
N PRO A 143 35.98 8.70 8.85
CA PRO A 143 35.54 9.94 8.22
C PRO A 143 36.53 10.42 7.15
N PRO A 144 36.09 11.28 6.20
CA PRO A 144 34.74 11.80 6.01
C PRO A 144 33.86 10.97 5.07
N SER A 145 34.34 9.83 4.58
CA SER A 145 33.70 9.04 3.51
C SER A 145 32.82 7.89 4.02
N ALA A 146 32.42 7.94 5.28
CA ALA A 146 31.37 7.07 5.82
C ALA A 146 29.97 7.68 5.55
N TYR A 147 29.02 6.85 5.10
CA TYR A 147 27.68 7.32 4.74
C TYR A 147 26.62 6.65 5.59
N VAL A 148 25.48 7.34 5.76
CA VAL A 148 24.32 6.80 6.48
C VAL A 148 23.68 5.66 5.69
N THR A 149 23.16 4.67 6.42
CA THR A 149 22.36 3.58 5.83
C THR A 149 20.91 4.05 5.70
N LEU A 150 20.28 3.80 4.55
CA LEU A 150 18.86 4.07 4.36
C LEU A 150 18.04 3.00 5.11
N GLU A 151 17.27 3.43 6.12
CA GLU A 151 16.44 2.55 6.95
C GLU A 151 14.94 2.82 6.79
N HIS A 152 14.54 3.56 5.76
CA HIS A 152 13.15 3.90 5.52
C HIS A 152 12.81 3.87 4.03
N GLU A 153 11.53 3.75 3.77
CA GLU A 153 10.89 4.05 2.50
C GLU A 153 9.86 5.16 2.72
N TYR A 154 9.44 5.80 1.63
CA TYR A 154 8.41 6.82 1.64
C TYR A 154 7.10 6.21 1.15
N VAL A 155 6.00 6.45 1.84
CA VAL A 155 4.67 6.31 1.27
C VAL A 155 4.21 7.70 0.88
N LEU A 156 4.40 8.05 -0.38
CA LEU A 156 3.95 9.31 -0.96
C LEU A 156 2.44 9.25 -1.15
N VAL A 157 1.74 10.30 -0.73
CA VAL A 157 0.28 10.37 -0.79
C VAL A 157 -0.14 11.54 -1.66
N PHE A 158 -0.95 11.27 -2.66
CA PHE A 158 -1.43 12.26 -3.62
C PHE A 158 -2.94 12.21 -3.74
N ARG A 159 -3.55 13.36 -4.04
CA ARG A 159 -4.98 13.46 -4.33
C ARG A 159 -5.20 13.96 -5.75
N ASN A 160 -6.12 13.31 -6.47
CA ASN A 160 -6.55 13.75 -7.79
C ASN A 160 -7.61 14.85 -7.65
N GLY A 161 -7.20 16.12 -7.79
CA GLY A 161 -8.08 17.26 -7.74
C GLY A 161 -8.72 17.55 -6.38
N GLU A 162 -9.98 18.00 -6.35
CA GLU A 162 -10.68 18.37 -5.13
C GLU A 162 -11.03 17.17 -4.24
N ARG A 163 -11.25 17.44 -2.96
CA ARG A 163 -11.61 16.40 -2.00
C ARG A 163 -12.94 15.74 -2.37
N ARG A 164 -12.98 14.39 -2.36
CA ARG A 164 -14.21 13.61 -2.55
C ARG A 164 -15.30 14.07 -1.58
N ALA A 165 -16.46 14.37 -2.13
CA ALA A 165 -17.64 14.76 -1.36
C ALA A 165 -18.45 13.54 -0.97
N PHE A 166 -19.07 13.60 0.22
CA PHE A 166 -20.04 12.62 0.69
C PHE A 166 -21.29 13.37 1.16
N GLU A 167 -22.45 12.77 0.98
CA GLU A 167 -23.67 13.30 1.57
C GLU A 167 -23.54 13.38 3.11
N PRO A 168 -24.07 14.45 3.73
CA PRO A 168 -24.07 14.56 5.17
C PRO A 168 -24.74 13.35 5.84
N GLY A 169 -24.02 12.68 6.74
CA GLY A 169 -24.56 11.51 7.44
C GLY A 169 -24.52 10.20 6.64
N ALA A 170 -23.78 10.14 5.52
CA ALA A 170 -23.62 8.92 4.72
C ALA A 170 -23.17 7.72 5.58
N THR A 171 -24.07 6.77 5.82
CA THR A 171 -23.86 5.64 6.73
C THR A 171 -22.61 4.84 6.40
N GLY A 172 -22.40 4.50 5.12
CA GLY A 172 -21.23 3.71 4.70
C GLY A 172 -19.89 4.38 5.02
N ARG A 173 -19.85 5.72 5.12
CA ARG A 173 -18.65 6.43 5.54
C ARG A 173 -18.35 6.24 7.03
N TYR A 174 -19.39 6.21 7.89
CA TYR A 174 -19.23 5.99 9.33
C TYR A 174 -18.99 4.51 9.64
N GLU A 175 -19.60 3.60 8.90
CA GLU A 175 -19.33 2.17 9.03
C GLU A 175 -17.87 1.83 8.72
N ALA A 176 -17.27 2.51 7.72
CA ALA A 176 -15.87 2.34 7.32
C ALA A 176 -14.88 3.17 8.16
N ALA A 177 -15.33 3.83 9.25
CA ALA A 177 -14.44 4.58 10.12
C ALA A 177 -13.48 3.65 10.88
N TYR A 178 -12.48 4.21 11.49
CA TYR A 178 -11.46 3.53 12.29
C TYR A 178 -11.53 4.02 13.74
N PHE A 179 -11.05 3.18 14.67
CA PHE A 179 -11.04 3.52 16.09
C PHE A 179 -9.99 4.62 16.38
N TRP A 180 -10.18 5.34 17.49
CA TRP A 180 -9.31 6.43 17.90
C TRP A 180 -7.83 6.04 18.00
N GLU A 181 -7.54 4.89 18.59
CA GLU A 181 -6.16 4.38 18.71
C GLU A 181 -5.57 3.98 17.35
N GLU A 182 -6.39 3.47 16.42
CA GLU A 182 -5.97 3.19 15.04
C GLU A 182 -5.62 4.50 14.32
N ARG A 183 -6.49 5.52 14.45
CA ARG A 183 -6.23 6.85 13.89
C ARG A 183 -4.89 7.40 14.38
N ASN A 184 -4.60 7.34 15.68
CA ASN A 184 -3.37 7.86 16.23
C ASN A 184 -2.12 7.08 15.78
N ARG A 185 -2.26 5.80 15.50
CA ARG A 185 -1.18 4.95 15.01
C ARG A 185 -0.99 5.05 13.50
N TRP A 186 -2.09 5.02 12.71
CA TRP A 186 -2.01 4.97 11.25
C TRP A 186 -1.70 6.32 10.62
N PHE A 187 -2.18 7.42 11.19
CA PHE A 187 -1.96 8.78 10.68
C PHE A 187 -0.72 9.47 11.29
N SER A 188 0.19 8.71 11.85
CA SER A 188 1.54 9.20 12.12
C SER A 188 2.33 9.30 10.81
N ASP A 189 3.08 10.36 10.65
CA ASP A 189 3.99 10.57 9.52
C ASP A 189 5.26 9.68 9.60
N VAL A 190 5.44 8.93 10.68
CA VAL A 190 6.52 7.96 10.86
C VAL A 190 5.96 6.63 11.35
N TRP A 191 6.05 5.60 10.53
CA TRP A 191 5.70 4.24 10.93
C TRP A 191 6.94 3.46 11.39
N THR A 192 6.96 3.10 12.67
CA THR A 192 8.03 2.29 13.28
C THR A 192 7.54 0.92 13.74
N ASP A 193 6.24 0.72 13.77
CA ASP A 193 5.56 -0.49 14.28
C ASP A 193 5.24 -1.51 13.18
N VAL A 194 5.38 -1.15 11.90
CA VAL A 194 5.22 -2.08 10.78
C VAL A 194 6.56 -2.74 10.49
N ARG A 195 6.68 -3.99 10.89
CA ARG A 195 7.88 -4.78 10.58
C ARG A 195 7.71 -5.44 9.21
N GLY A 196 8.80 -5.42 8.41
CA GLY A 196 8.85 -6.20 7.18
C GLY A 196 8.70 -7.68 7.50
N GLU A 197 7.73 -8.35 6.91
CA GLU A 197 7.63 -9.80 6.96
C GLU A 197 8.64 -10.38 5.97
N THR A 198 9.46 -11.33 6.43
CA THR A 198 10.21 -12.18 5.53
C THR A 198 9.20 -13.12 4.88
N GLN A 199 8.76 -12.80 3.66
CA GLN A 199 7.88 -13.70 2.91
C GLN A 199 8.70 -14.95 2.56
N SER A 200 8.51 -16.01 3.32
CA SER A 200 9.00 -17.34 2.98
C SER A 200 8.12 -17.94 1.89
N LEU A 201 8.39 -17.60 0.65
CA LEU A 201 7.90 -18.37 -0.50
C LEU A 201 8.79 -19.62 -0.59
N GLU A 202 8.30 -20.76 -0.13
CA GLU A 202 8.96 -22.02 -0.36
C GLU A 202 9.01 -22.30 -1.88
N GLY A 203 10.21 -22.34 -2.43
CA GLY A 203 10.47 -23.13 -3.63
C GLY A 203 10.78 -22.42 -4.96
N SER A 204 11.13 -21.14 -5.08
CA SER A 204 11.51 -20.60 -6.40
C SER A 204 12.51 -19.46 -6.37
N GLU A 205 13.21 -19.25 -7.50
CA GLU A 205 14.05 -18.08 -7.78
C GLU A 205 13.29 -16.74 -7.68
N ALA A 206 11.96 -16.77 -7.51
CA ALA A 206 11.12 -15.64 -7.18
C ALA A 206 11.39 -15.04 -5.77
N ARG A 207 12.20 -15.71 -4.94
CA ARG A 207 12.59 -15.23 -3.60
C ARG A 207 13.33 -13.90 -3.62
N ASP A 208 14.10 -13.64 -4.66
CA ASP A 208 14.90 -12.41 -4.78
C ASP A 208 14.11 -11.23 -5.35
N ARG A 209 12.89 -11.46 -5.90
CA ARG A 209 12.06 -10.42 -6.52
C ARG A 209 11.03 -9.79 -5.60
N SER A 210 10.86 -10.26 -4.37
CA SER A 210 9.81 -9.73 -3.50
C SER A 210 10.27 -8.47 -2.74
N ALA A 211 10.34 -7.35 -3.44
CA ALA A 211 10.32 -6.00 -2.85
C ALA A 211 8.92 -5.61 -2.34
N ALA A 212 8.04 -6.60 -2.14
CA ALA A 212 6.67 -6.37 -1.69
C ALA A 212 6.64 -5.88 -0.24
N PHE A 213 5.86 -4.84 0.01
CA PHE A 213 5.57 -4.37 1.35
C PHE A 213 4.75 -5.42 2.14
N PRO A 214 4.85 -5.47 3.50
CA PRO A 214 4.06 -6.35 4.32
C PRO A 214 2.57 -5.98 4.26
N PHE A 215 1.68 -6.96 4.51
CA PHE A 215 0.22 -6.78 4.49
C PHE A 215 -0.28 -5.56 5.26
N ALA A 216 0.35 -5.22 6.38
CA ALA A 216 -0.05 -4.10 7.23
C ALA A 216 0.03 -2.74 6.51
N VAL A 217 0.95 -2.56 5.54
CA VAL A 217 1.08 -1.30 4.78
C VAL A 217 -0.17 -1.04 3.93
N PRO A 218 -0.51 -1.88 2.93
CA PRO A 218 -1.68 -1.64 2.10
C PRO A 218 -2.98 -1.72 2.92
N TYR A 219 -3.07 -2.57 3.94
CA TYR A 219 -4.25 -2.67 4.79
C TYR A 219 -4.56 -1.36 5.52
N ARG A 220 -3.55 -0.70 6.09
CA ARG A 220 -3.72 0.63 6.72
C ARG A 220 -4.12 1.67 5.70
N LEU A 221 -3.41 1.79 4.59
CA LEU A 221 -3.68 2.78 3.55
C LEU A 221 -5.09 2.64 2.96
N ILE A 222 -5.55 1.42 2.71
CA ILE A 222 -6.91 1.14 2.24
C ILE A 222 -7.96 1.62 3.25
N ASN A 223 -7.79 1.33 4.54
CA ASN A 223 -8.72 1.81 5.56
C ASN A 223 -8.63 3.31 5.80
N MET A 224 -7.49 3.94 5.62
CA MET A 224 -7.28 5.39 5.79
C MET A 224 -7.94 6.21 4.69
N TYR A 225 -7.95 5.70 3.44
CA TYR A 225 -8.26 6.51 2.27
C TYR A 225 -9.42 6.00 1.40
N SER A 226 -10.13 4.95 1.82
CA SER A 226 -11.29 4.42 1.10
C SER A 226 -12.43 4.00 2.04
N VAL A 227 -13.62 3.80 1.47
CA VAL A 227 -14.77 3.24 2.19
C VAL A 227 -15.13 1.85 1.63
N TYR A 228 -16.01 1.10 2.31
CA TYR A 228 -16.45 -0.21 1.84
C TYR A 228 -17.02 -0.15 0.42
N GLY A 229 -16.63 -1.11 -0.43
CA GLY A 229 -17.04 -1.20 -1.82
C GLY A 229 -16.27 -0.32 -2.81
N ASP A 230 -15.41 0.59 -2.33
CA ASP A 230 -14.50 1.35 -3.20
C ASP A 230 -13.57 0.43 -3.98
N THR A 231 -13.07 0.87 -5.13
CA THR A 231 -12.14 0.14 -5.99
C THR A 231 -10.70 0.57 -5.74
N VAL A 232 -9.85 -0.39 -5.35
CA VAL A 232 -8.43 -0.21 -5.14
C VAL A 232 -7.65 -0.76 -6.34
N LEU A 233 -6.74 0.03 -6.89
CA LEU A 233 -5.85 -0.36 -7.99
C LEU A 233 -4.40 -0.54 -7.48
N ASP A 234 -3.77 -1.62 -7.91
CA ASP A 234 -2.32 -1.78 -7.84
C ASP A 234 -1.77 -2.07 -9.25
N PRO A 235 -1.13 -1.08 -9.92
CA PRO A 235 -0.57 -1.24 -11.26
C PRO A 235 0.73 -2.06 -11.27
N PHE A 236 1.33 -2.35 -10.13
CA PHE A 236 2.51 -3.19 -9.98
C PHE A 236 2.23 -4.34 -9.01
N TRP A 237 1.21 -5.11 -9.32
CA TRP A 237 0.55 -6.06 -8.44
C TRP A 237 1.46 -7.06 -7.75
N GLY A 238 2.52 -7.56 -8.44
CA GLY A 238 3.49 -8.51 -7.89
C GLY A 238 2.81 -9.73 -7.26
N THR A 239 3.06 -9.98 -5.99
CA THR A 239 2.47 -11.12 -5.26
C THR A 239 1.02 -10.88 -4.79
N GLY A 240 0.40 -9.75 -5.13
CA GLY A 240 -1.01 -9.46 -4.83
C GLY A 240 -1.30 -9.03 -3.39
N THR A 241 -0.33 -8.48 -2.69
CA THR A 241 -0.51 -8.08 -1.28
C THR A 241 -1.57 -6.98 -1.12
N THR A 242 -1.65 -6.05 -2.08
CA THR A 242 -2.69 -5.01 -2.11
C THR A 242 -4.08 -5.62 -2.31
N SER A 243 -4.24 -6.57 -3.24
CA SER A 243 -5.54 -7.25 -3.44
C SER A 243 -5.94 -8.07 -2.21
N LEU A 244 -4.99 -8.75 -1.57
CA LEU A 244 -5.24 -9.47 -0.32
C LEU A 244 -5.74 -8.52 0.79
N ALA A 245 -5.13 -7.34 0.91
CA ALA A 245 -5.54 -6.33 1.87
C ALA A 245 -6.93 -5.75 1.54
N ALA A 246 -7.24 -5.53 0.26
CA ALA A 246 -8.55 -5.07 -0.19
C ALA A 246 -9.65 -6.12 0.09
N MET A 247 -9.37 -7.42 -0.15
CA MET A 247 -10.25 -8.53 0.21
C MET A 247 -10.60 -8.53 1.70
N VAL A 248 -9.60 -8.38 2.56
CA VAL A 248 -9.79 -8.34 4.02
C VAL A 248 -10.52 -7.06 4.46
N ALA A 249 -10.24 -5.96 3.80
CA ALA A 249 -10.80 -4.65 4.14
C ALA A 249 -12.20 -4.39 3.55
N GLY A 250 -12.76 -5.31 2.74
CA GLY A 250 -14.09 -5.15 2.13
C GLY A 250 -14.14 -4.09 1.01
N ARG A 251 -13.08 -3.99 0.21
CA ARG A 251 -13.00 -3.14 -0.99
C ARG A 251 -12.84 -4.02 -2.22
N ASN A 252 -13.28 -3.53 -3.37
CA ASN A 252 -12.95 -4.15 -4.65
C ASN A 252 -11.46 -3.93 -4.97
N SER A 253 -10.86 -4.78 -5.81
CA SER A 253 -9.51 -4.52 -6.29
C SER A 253 -9.30 -4.89 -7.75
N VAL A 254 -8.39 -4.14 -8.37
CA VAL A 254 -7.81 -4.46 -9.68
C VAL A 254 -6.30 -4.48 -9.51
N GLY A 255 -5.66 -5.56 -9.93
CA GLY A 255 -4.21 -5.67 -10.00
C GLY A 255 -3.75 -5.85 -11.44
N VAL A 256 -2.63 -5.25 -11.82
CA VAL A 256 -2.01 -5.45 -13.13
C VAL A 256 -0.62 -6.04 -12.93
N GLU A 257 -0.36 -7.17 -13.59
CA GLU A 257 0.91 -7.90 -13.51
C GLU A 257 1.34 -8.34 -14.91
N ARG A 258 2.63 -8.25 -15.19
CA ARG A 258 3.19 -8.65 -16.49
C ARG A 258 3.55 -10.13 -16.55
N ASP A 259 3.90 -10.71 -15.42
CA ASP A 259 4.35 -12.11 -15.33
C ASP A 259 3.18 -13.02 -14.88
N PRO A 260 2.62 -13.83 -15.80
CA PRO A 260 1.52 -14.74 -15.46
C PRO A 260 1.91 -15.77 -14.39
N ALA A 261 3.18 -16.15 -14.29
CA ALA A 261 3.63 -17.13 -13.29
C ALA A 261 3.49 -16.61 -11.86
N VAL A 262 3.61 -15.29 -11.67
CA VAL A 262 3.38 -14.67 -10.36
C VAL A 262 1.90 -14.70 -10.00
N VAL A 263 1.02 -14.50 -10.98
CA VAL A 263 -0.44 -14.53 -10.76
C VAL A 263 -0.92 -15.91 -10.29
N GLU A 264 -0.36 -16.99 -10.84
CA GLU A 264 -0.70 -18.36 -10.44
C GLU A 264 -0.44 -18.65 -8.97
N THR A 265 0.55 -17.99 -8.37
CA THR A 265 0.91 -18.18 -6.94
C THR A 265 -0.10 -17.57 -5.98
N PHE A 266 -0.98 -16.70 -6.44
CA PHE A 266 -1.91 -15.96 -5.58
C PHE A 266 -3.09 -16.81 -5.07
N GLU A 267 -3.46 -17.88 -5.76
CA GLU A 267 -4.62 -18.72 -5.40
C GLU A 267 -4.54 -19.24 -3.95
N ALA A 268 -3.40 -19.80 -3.58
CA ALA A 268 -3.18 -20.31 -2.22
C ALA A 268 -3.25 -19.19 -1.15
N ARG A 269 -2.97 -17.95 -1.51
CA ARG A 269 -3.12 -16.79 -0.62
C ARG A 269 -4.58 -16.36 -0.50
N ALA A 270 -5.31 -16.37 -1.62
CA ALA A 270 -6.73 -16.03 -1.67
C ALA A 270 -7.59 -16.98 -0.83
N GLU A 271 -7.30 -18.28 -0.86
CA GLU A 271 -7.99 -19.30 -0.04
C GLU A 271 -7.89 -19.02 1.45
N ARG A 272 -6.82 -18.37 1.92
CA ARG A 272 -6.60 -18.06 3.33
C ARG A 272 -7.25 -16.74 3.80
N VAL A 273 -7.89 -16.00 2.88
CA VAL A 273 -8.51 -14.70 3.20
C VAL A 273 -9.55 -14.79 4.33
N PRO A 274 -10.43 -15.79 4.42
CA PRO A 274 -11.39 -15.87 5.53
C PRO A 274 -10.72 -15.94 6.90
N ASP A 275 -9.68 -16.77 7.05
CA ASP A 275 -8.96 -16.90 8.31
C ASP A 275 -8.14 -15.65 8.64
N LEU A 276 -7.49 -15.08 7.64
CA LEU A 276 -6.75 -13.82 7.79
C LEU A 276 -7.70 -12.68 8.20
N SER A 277 -8.86 -12.56 7.53
CA SER A 277 -9.85 -11.53 7.80
C SER A 277 -10.39 -11.65 9.23
N ARG A 278 -10.71 -12.88 9.68
CA ARG A 278 -11.13 -13.13 11.05
C ARG A 278 -10.07 -12.69 12.05
N SER A 279 -8.82 -13.10 11.86
CA SER A 279 -7.71 -12.75 12.74
C SER A 279 -7.50 -11.22 12.81
N VAL A 280 -7.61 -10.53 11.69
CA VAL A 280 -7.49 -9.06 11.63
C VAL A 280 -8.63 -8.37 12.39
N VAL A 281 -9.88 -8.81 12.19
CA VAL A 281 -11.04 -8.22 12.88
C VAL A 281 -10.98 -8.49 14.39
N GLU A 282 -10.68 -9.71 14.80
CA GLU A 282 -10.49 -10.04 16.22
C GLU A 282 -9.38 -9.23 16.86
N GLY A 283 -8.26 -9.03 16.14
CA GLY A 283 -7.16 -8.17 16.59
C GLY A 283 -7.59 -6.71 16.80
N ARG A 284 -8.32 -6.13 15.84
CA ARG A 284 -8.83 -4.76 15.95
C ARG A 284 -9.77 -4.58 17.15
N LEU A 285 -10.70 -5.53 17.36
CA LEU A 285 -11.61 -5.50 18.49
C LEU A 285 -10.88 -5.70 19.84
N ALA A 286 -9.88 -6.58 19.88
CA ALA A 286 -9.06 -6.80 21.06
C ALA A 286 -8.23 -5.56 21.42
N ASP A 287 -7.63 -4.89 20.43
CA ASP A 287 -6.87 -3.65 20.59
C ASP A 287 -7.77 -2.54 21.13
N HIS A 288 -9.00 -2.39 20.59
CA HIS A 288 -9.95 -1.41 21.07
C HIS A 288 -10.37 -1.67 22.51
N ARG A 289 -10.68 -2.92 22.87
CA ARG A 289 -10.99 -3.28 24.26
C ARG A 289 -9.81 -3.00 25.21
N ALA A 290 -8.59 -3.24 24.75
CA ALA A 290 -7.41 -2.89 25.54
C ALA A 290 -7.33 -1.37 25.74
N PHE A 291 -7.53 -0.58 24.69
CA PHE A 291 -7.58 0.88 24.75
C PHE A 291 -8.65 1.39 25.75
N VAL A 292 -9.85 0.80 25.74
CA VAL A 292 -10.94 1.12 26.69
C VAL A 292 -10.49 0.88 28.13
N ARG A 293 -9.89 -0.30 28.41
CA ARG A 293 -9.37 -0.62 29.76
C ARG A 293 -8.30 0.36 30.21
N GLU A 294 -7.28 0.59 29.37
CA GLU A 294 -6.19 1.51 29.69
C GLU A 294 -6.69 2.94 29.92
N THR A 295 -7.69 3.40 29.15
CA THR A 295 -8.28 4.72 29.33
C THR A 295 -8.95 4.84 30.70
N ARG A 296 -9.72 3.83 31.12
CA ARG A 296 -10.37 3.78 32.44
C ARG A 296 -9.35 3.71 33.59
N ASP A 297 -8.33 2.87 33.46
CA ASP A 297 -7.29 2.71 34.47
C ASP A 297 -6.51 4.01 34.72
N ARG A 298 -6.39 4.86 33.69
CA ARG A 298 -5.79 6.21 33.80
C ARG A 298 -6.79 7.29 34.26
N GLY A 299 -8.01 6.91 34.64
CA GLY A 299 -9.07 7.84 35.09
C GLY A 299 -9.72 8.65 33.96
N GLY A 300 -9.55 8.24 32.69
CA GLY A 300 -10.22 8.85 31.55
C GLY A 300 -11.63 8.33 31.34
N SER A 301 -12.45 9.09 30.59
CA SER A 301 -13.81 8.68 30.17
C SER A 301 -13.88 8.47 28.65
N LEU A 302 -14.82 7.64 28.24
CA LEU A 302 -15.26 7.45 26.87
C LEU A 302 -16.75 7.76 26.83
N ASP A 303 -17.12 8.77 26.05
CA ASP A 303 -18.43 9.44 26.23
C ASP A 303 -19.51 8.94 25.27
N TYR A 304 -19.17 8.04 24.34
CA TYR A 304 -20.12 7.52 23.34
C TYR A 304 -20.17 6.00 23.38
N GLU A 305 -21.33 5.42 23.12
CA GLU A 305 -21.52 3.99 22.96
C GLU A 305 -21.47 3.61 21.48
N ALA A 306 -20.79 2.51 21.16
CA ALA A 306 -20.82 1.92 19.82
C ALA A 306 -22.24 1.40 19.50
N GLU A 307 -22.66 1.49 18.24
CA GLU A 307 -23.98 1.02 17.80
C GLU A 307 -24.00 -0.49 17.54
N HIS A 308 -22.87 -1.06 17.16
CA HIS A 308 -22.74 -2.47 16.77
C HIS A 308 -21.96 -3.35 17.76
N TYR A 309 -21.43 -2.76 18.84
CA TYR A 309 -20.59 -3.46 19.84
C TYR A 309 -20.97 -3.06 21.26
N ASP A 310 -20.57 -3.85 22.24
CA ASP A 310 -20.86 -3.67 23.67
C ASP A 310 -19.78 -2.87 24.42
N PHE A 311 -19.10 -1.97 23.74
CA PHE A 311 -18.05 -1.13 24.32
C PHE A 311 -18.26 0.37 23.98
N PRO A 312 -17.73 1.28 24.80
CA PRO A 312 -17.74 2.70 24.52
C PRO A 312 -16.64 3.07 23.52
N VAL A 313 -16.85 4.19 22.83
CA VAL A 313 -15.91 4.81 21.89
C VAL A 313 -15.64 6.26 22.26
N ARG A 314 -14.54 6.82 21.77
CA ARG A 314 -14.08 8.15 22.16
C ARG A 314 -14.78 9.29 21.43
N THR A 315 -15.13 9.09 20.18
CA THR A 315 -15.72 10.13 19.34
C THR A 315 -17.09 9.72 18.78
N LYS A 316 -17.89 10.73 18.44
CA LYS A 316 -19.18 10.50 17.80
C LYS A 316 -19.05 9.78 16.45
N GLN A 317 -17.96 9.99 15.74
CA GLN A 317 -17.71 9.37 14.44
C GLN A 317 -17.51 7.85 14.54
N GLU A 318 -16.98 7.35 15.65
CA GLU A 318 -16.71 5.92 15.85
C GLU A 318 -17.97 5.12 16.16
N ARG A 319 -19.08 5.78 16.54
CA ARG A 319 -20.33 5.08 16.94
C ARG A 319 -20.85 4.13 15.88
N GLY A 320 -20.76 4.52 14.61
CA GLY A 320 -21.26 3.77 13.47
C GLY A 320 -20.27 2.74 12.91
N ILE A 321 -19.06 2.59 13.49
CA ILE A 321 -18.08 1.60 12.99
C ILE A 321 -18.74 0.22 12.95
N ARG A 322 -18.63 -0.45 11.79
CA ARG A 322 -19.13 -1.79 11.58
C ARG A 322 -18.10 -2.60 10.82
N LEU A 323 -17.43 -3.52 11.50
CA LEU A 323 -16.43 -4.35 10.88
C LEU A 323 -17.09 -5.50 10.12
N TYR A 324 -16.50 -5.85 8.99
CA TYR A 324 -16.91 -6.99 8.18
C TYR A 324 -15.76 -7.99 8.10
N GLU A 325 -16.08 -9.27 8.19
CA GLU A 325 -15.14 -10.35 7.92
C GLU A 325 -15.47 -11.03 6.60
N ALA A 326 -14.45 -11.47 5.86
CA ALA A 326 -14.62 -12.29 4.68
C ALA A 326 -15.13 -13.68 5.10
N ALA A 327 -16.33 -14.04 4.67
CA ALA A 327 -16.95 -15.33 4.98
C ALA A 327 -16.56 -16.43 3.99
N SER A 328 -16.43 -16.07 2.69
CA SER A 328 -15.98 -16.98 1.63
C SER A 328 -15.25 -16.23 0.52
N VAL A 329 -14.37 -16.95 -0.16
CA VAL A 329 -13.71 -16.53 -1.40
C VAL A 329 -14.03 -17.54 -2.47
N GLU A 330 -14.50 -17.08 -3.61
CA GLU A 330 -14.83 -17.91 -4.76
C GLU A 330 -14.06 -17.42 -5.99
N ARG A 331 -13.55 -18.36 -6.77
CA ARG A 331 -12.94 -18.04 -8.07
C ARG A 331 -14.04 -17.61 -9.05
N ALA A 332 -13.80 -16.52 -9.76
CA ALA A 332 -14.66 -15.99 -10.82
C ALA A 332 -13.89 -15.95 -12.14
N ASP A 333 -14.57 -15.70 -13.28
CA ASP A 333 -13.98 -15.75 -14.62
C ASP A 333 -12.72 -14.89 -14.80
N ALA A 334 -12.64 -13.75 -14.09
CA ALA A 334 -11.53 -12.81 -14.20
C ALA A 334 -10.85 -12.52 -12.83
N GLY A 335 -10.88 -13.45 -11.88
CA GLY A 335 -10.29 -13.26 -10.56
C GLY A 335 -11.07 -13.90 -9.43
N TYR A 336 -11.50 -13.14 -8.42
CA TYR A 336 -12.14 -13.66 -7.23
C TYR A 336 -13.34 -12.80 -6.82
N ARG A 337 -14.31 -13.45 -6.16
CA ARG A 337 -15.42 -12.82 -5.45
C ARG A 337 -15.33 -13.15 -3.98
N VAL A 338 -15.48 -12.15 -3.13
CA VAL A 338 -15.46 -12.32 -1.67
C VAL A 338 -16.80 -11.90 -1.10
N THR A 339 -17.42 -12.80 -0.34
CA THR A 339 -18.62 -12.51 0.45
C THR A 339 -18.22 -12.11 1.85
N HIS A 340 -18.73 -10.97 2.31
CA HIS A 340 -18.47 -10.43 3.64
C HIS A 340 -19.72 -10.46 4.50
N ARG A 341 -19.55 -10.78 5.77
CA ARG A 341 -20.61 -10.66 6.79
C ARG A 341 -20.21 -9.65 7.86
N PRO A 342 -21.16 -8.88 8.40
CA PRO A 342 -20.88 -8.02 9.52
C PRO A 342 -20.51 -8.84 10.74
N VAL A 343 -19.56 -8.35 11.52
CA VAL A 343 -19.23 -8.91 12.82
C VAL A 343 -20.11 -8.23 13.87
N GLU A 344 -21.01 -9.01 14.45
CA GLU A 344 -21.89 -8.57 15.53
C GLU A 344 -21.45 -9.26 16.82
N GLU A 345 -21.09 -8.47 17.80
CA GLU A 345 -20.93 -8.98 19.16
C GLU A 345 -22.24 -8.73 19.88
N GLY A 346 -22.93 -9.82 20.22
CA GLY A 346 -24.20 -9.74 20.92
C GLY A 346 -24.09 -8.89 22.17
N ARG A 347 -24.93 -7.86 22.28
CA ARG A 347 -25.25 -7.28 23.59
C ARG A 347 -25.78 -8.43 24.40
N GLY A 348 -24.98 -8.93 25.34
CA GLY A 348 -25.42 -9.99 26.26
C GLY A 348 -26.77 -9.60 26.83
N SER A 349 -27.75 -10.45 26.58
CA SER A 349 -29.13 -10.35 27.11
C SER A 349 -29.13 -10.41 28.63
#